data_91783655c080db755f05a2f9d68e669b
#
_entry.id   91783655c080db755f05a2f9d68e669b
#
_cell.length_a   1.000
_cell.length_b   1.000
_cell.length_c   1.000
_cell.angle_alpha   90.00
_cell.angle_beta   90.00
_cell.angle_gamma   90.00
#
_symmetry.space_group_name_H-M   'P 1'
#
loop_
_entity.id
_entity.type
_entity.pdbx_description
1 polymer ?
#
loop_
_entity_poly.entity_id
_entity_poly.type
_entity_poly.pdbx_seq_one_letter_code
_entity_poly.pdbx_strand_id
1 'polypeptide(L)'
;RLFKSVDRGDTWSAGMDLTKRIDRDELEIMGVRGGLPRCSQNRGERCILSKNDGVSFYGTMTTIAESPVRPGILWVGTDDGNIQVSQDDNRSWTEVSRNIRGGGEGCWVSRVEASYFDAATAYVSLDCHRSNDLRPYVYVTRDFGATWESLTSDLPSFGNVNVVRQDPRNSQVLYAGTEFGFYVTLDEGESWKRFMTGLPTVRVDDIVVHPREGDLVLGTHGRGALVMDDITPLQQLTDEVLA
;
A
#
# COMPACT_ATOMS: atom_id res chain seq x y z
N ARG A 1 2.47 -14.70 -9.79
CA ARG A 1 3.80 -14.55 -10.40
C ARG A 1 3.91 -13.21 -11.09
N LEU A 2 5.10 -12.63 -11.09
CA LEU A 2 5.40 -11.46 -11.90
C LEU A 2 5.70 -11.91 -13.35
N PHE A 3 5.17 -11.19 -14.33
CA PHE A 3 5.49 -11.37 -15.73
C PHE A 3 6.14 -10.10 -16.24
N LYS A 4 7.20 -10.24 -17.03
CA LYS A 4 7.94 -9.11 -17.60
C LYS A 4 8.02 -9.25 -19.12
N SER A 5 7.76 -8.14 -19.81
CA SER A 5 8.01 -7.96 -21.23
C SER A 5 9.09 -6.89 -21.42
N VAL A 6 9.98 -7.09 -22.37
CA VAL A 6 11.02 -6.12 -22.78
C VAL A 6 10.83 -5.65 -24.23
N ASP A 7 9.77 -6.13 -24.88
CA ASP A 7 9.42 -5.88 -26.28
C ASP A 7 7.98 -5.36 -26.45
N ARG A 8 7.54 -4.53 -25.50
CA ARG A 8 6.21 -3.88 -25.48
C ARG A 8 5.03 -4.86 -25.43
N GLY A 9 5.22 -6.05 -24.88
CA GLY A 9 4.17 -7.04 -24.69
C GLY A 9 4.12 -8.13 -25.76
N ASP A 10 5.02 -8.13 -26.73
CA ASP A 10 5.07 -9.17 -27.77
C ASP A 10 5.48 -10.51 -27.17
N THR A 11 6.43 -10.52 -26.24
CA THR A 11 6.81 -11.70 -25.46
C THR A 11 6.84 -11.45 -23.97
N TRP A 12 6.58 -12.51 -23.18
CA TRP A 12 6.53 -12.41 -21.73
C TRP A 12 7.38 -13.50 -21.08
N SER A 13 8.20 -13.13 -20.13
CA SER A 13 8.90 -14.04 -19.23
C SER A 13 8.19 -14.13 -17.88
N ALA A 14 8.01 -15.35 -17.38
CA ALA A 14 7.44 -15.59 -16.05
C ALA A 14 8.55 -15.58 -15.00
N GLY A 15 8.40 -14.73 -13.99
CA GLY A 15 9.24 -14.73 -12.81
C GLY A 15 8.75 -15.69 -11.72
N MET A 16 9.33 -15.53 -10.53
CA MET A 16 9.01 -16.32 -9.34
C MET A 16 7.61 -16.02 -8.83
N ASP A 17 7.07 -16.94 -8.06
CA ASP A 17 5.89 -16.70 -7.24
C ASP A 17 6.32 -15.95 -5.97
N LEU A 18 5.81 -14.75 -5.79
CA LEU A 18 6.20 -13.83 -4.72
C LEU A 18 5.19 -13.81 -3.56
N THR A 19 4.21 -14.69 -3.58
CA THR A 19 3.19 -14.81 -2.53
C THR A 19 3.62 -15.79 -1.44
N LYS A 20 3.01 -15.72 -0.26
CA LYS A 20 3.24 -16.69 0.83
C LYS A 20 2.51 -18.02 0.62
N ARG A 21 1.60 -18.10 -0.36
CA ARG A 21 0.74 -19.27 -0.63
C ARG A 21 -0.04 -19.74 0.58
N ILE A 22 -0.50 -18.80 1.40
CA ILE A 22 -1.30 -19.12 2.58
C ILE A 22 -2.66 -19.65 2.12
N ASP A 23 -3.08 -20.76 2.70
CA ASP A 23 -4.46 -21.23 2.52
C ASP A 23 -5.40 -20.32 3.31
N ARG A 24 -6.22 -19.58 2.58
CA ARG A 24 -7.13 -18.61 3.18
C ARG A 24 -8.19 -19.27 4.05
N ASP A 25 -8.61 -20.49 3.73
CA ASP A 25 -9.63 -21.18 4.50
C ASP A 25 -9.10 -21.60 5.89
N GLU A 26 -7.78 -21.71 6.05
CA GLU A 26 -7.12 -21.98 7.33
C GLU A 26 -6.92 -20.71 8.21
N LEU A 27 -7.08 -19.51 7.64
CA LEU A 27 -6.92 -18.30 8.41
C LEU A 27 -8.15 -17.99 9.28
N GLU A 28 -7.92 -17.44 10.47
CA GLU A 28 -8.95 -16.75 11.22
C GLU A 28 -9.16 -15.35 10.64
N ILE A 29 -10.38 -15.04 10.22
CA ILE A 29 -10.72 -13.74 9.63
C ILE A 29 -11.97 -13.22 10.32
N MET A 30 -11.88 -12.00 10.89
CA MET A 30 -13.00 -11.32 11.57
C MET A 30 -13.66 -12.19 12.64
N GLY A 31 -12.86 -12.90 13.45
CA GLY A 31 -13.34 -13.78 14.51
C GLY A 31 -13.91 -15.14 14.03
N VAL A 32 -13.87 -15.42 12.73
CA VAL A 32 -14.27 -16.72 12.18
C VAL A 32 -13.04 -17.60 12.06
N ARG A 33 -13.04 -18.73 12.78
CA ARG A 33 -11.92 -19.66 12.83
C ARG A 33 -11.58 -20.21 11.45
N GLY A 34 -10.27 -20.47 11.23
CA GLY A 34 -9.77 -21.25 10.10
C GLY A 34 -10.23 -22.71 10.12
N GLY A 35 -10.14 -23.37 8.98
CA GLY A 35 -10.40 -24.80 8.84
C GLY A 35 -11.87 -25.22 9.04
N LEU A 36 -12.81 -24.30 9.19
CA LEU A 36 -14.23 -24.66 9.27
C LEU A 36 -14.80 -24.88 7.87
N PRO A 37 -15.58 -25.99 7.66
CA PRO A 37 -16.18 -26.27 6.37
C PRO A 37 -17.22 -25.22 6.00
N ARG A 38 -17.41 -24.99 4.71
CA ARG A 38 -18.54 -24.18 4.21
C ARG A 38 -19.85 -24.88 4.55
N CYS A 39 -20.87 -24.11 4.96
CA CYS A 39 -22.22 -24.63 5.14
C CYS A 39 -22.76 -25.14 3.78
N SER A 40 -22.55 -26.40 3.52
CA SER A 40 -23.26 -27.14 2.49
C SER A 40 -24.47 -27.84 3.14
N GLN A 41 -25.28 -28.48 2.43
CA GLN A 41 -26.60 -29.08 2.78
C GLN A 41 -26.76 -29.84 4.13
N ASN A 42 -25.72 -29.97 4.94
CA ASN A 42 -25.77 -30.65 6.24
C ASN A 42 -26.15 -29.66 7.36
N ARG A 43 -27.40 -29.69 7.74
CA ARG A 43 -27.92 -28.93 8.89
C ARG A 43 -27.45 -29.60 10.18
N GLY A 44 -26.63 -28.89 10.98
CA GLY A 44 -26.29 -29.29 12.35
C GLY A 44 -24.80 -29.29 12.69
N GLU A 45 -23.90 -29.13 11.73
CA GLU A 45 -22.47 -28.99 11.99
C GLU A 45 -22.05 -27.52 12.08
N ARG A 46 -21.02 -27.24 12.89
CA ARG A 46 -20.39 -25.93 12.88
C ARG A 46 -19.80 -25.67 11.49
N CYS A 47 -20.39 -24.76 10.77
CA CYS A 47 -19.98 -24.40 9.41
C CYS A 47 -20.03 -22.89 9.21
N ILE A 48 -19.41 -22.42 8.13
CA ILE A 48 -19.35 -21.02 7.75
C ILE A 48 -20.27 -20.78 6.56
N LEU A 49 -21.21 -19.87 6.67
CA LEU A 49 -22.05 -19.45 5.54
C LEU A 49 -21.23 -18.69 4.50
N SER A 50 -20.36 -17.77 4.93
CA SER A 50 -19.65 -16.87 4.07
C SER A 50 -18.38 -16.38 4.77
N LYS A 51 -17.22 -16.89 4.40
CA LYS A 51 -15.92 -16.42 4.90
C LYS A 51 -15.11 -15.73 3.80
N ASN A 52 -15.19 -16.29 2.60
CA ASN A 52 -14.37 -15.86 1.46
C ASN A 52 -15.24 -15.55 0.23
N ASP A 53 -16.52 -15.23 0.43
CA ASP A 53 -17.43 -14.91 -0.68
C ASP A 53 -16.97 -13.64 -1.40
N GLY A 54 -17.01 -13.69 -2.73
CA GLY A 54 -16.53 -12.60 -3.57
C GLY A 54 -15.02 -12.50 -3.71
N VAL A 55 -14.24 -13.36 -3.03
CA VAL A 55 -12.80 -13.42 -3.16
C VAL A 55 -12.40 -14.77 -3.74
N SER A 56 -12.15 -14.81 -5.04
CA SER A 56 -11.80 -16.05 -5.75
C SER A 56 -10.35 -16.46 -5.58
N PHE A 57 -9.44 -15.51 -5.26
CA PHE A 57 -8.01 -15.76 -5.12
C PHE A 57 -7.46 -15.10 -3.87
N TYR A 58 -6.46 -15.77 -3.27
CA TYR A 58 -5.63 -15.26 -2.19
C TYR A 58 -4.18 -15.62 -2.48
N GLY A 59 -3.22 -14.78 -2.02
CA GLY A 59 -1.87 -14.86 -2.50
C GLY A 59 -1.71 -14.16 -3.86
N THR A 60 -2.26 -12.94 -3.96
CA THR A 60 -2.21 -12.11 -5.17
C THR A 60 -1.27 -10.95 -4.95
N MET A 61 -0.47 -10.62 -5.96
CA MET A 61 0.28 -9.35 -5.96
C MET A 61 -0.72 -8.21 -6.16
N THR A 62 -0.76 -7.31 -5.20
CA THR A 62 -1.70 -6.17 -5.15
C THR A 62 -1.07 -4.89 -5.62
N THR A 63 0.23 -4.78 -5.48
CA THR A 63 0.98 -3.58 -5.82
C THR A 63 2.38 -3.92 -6.30
N ILE A 64 2.88 -3.12 -7.22
CA ILE A 64 4.22 -3.18 -7.76
C ILE A 64 4.75 -1.75 -7.94
N ALA A 65 6.02 -1.52 -7.63
CA ALA A 65 6.72 -0.28 -7.90
C ALA A 65 8.11 -0.58 -8.45
N GLU A 66 8.53 0.20 -9.44
CA GLU A 66 9.90 0.25 -9.90
C GLU A 66 10.54 1.55 -9.45
N SER A 67 11.79 1.50 -9.01
CA SER A 67 12.52 2.71 -8.61
C SER A 67 12.73 3.63 -9.82
N PRO A 68 12.26 4.88 -9.77
CA PRO A 68 12.55 5.86 -10.81
C PRO A 68 14.00 6.34 -10.77
N VAL A 69 14.72 6.12 -9.66
CA VAL A 69 16.12 6.51 -9.48
C VAL A 69 17.07 5.48 -10.12
N ARG A 70 16.77 4.20 -9.96
CA ARG A 70 17.58 3.12 -10.48
C ARG A 70 16.71 2.02 -11.09
N PRO A 71 16.61 1.92 -12.42
CA PRO A 71 15.87 0.87 -13.09
C PRO A 71 16.31 -0.54 -12.65
N GLY A 72 15.33 -1.46 -12.59
CA GLY A 72 15.57 -2.84 -12.16
C GLY A 72 15.53 -3.06 -10.65
N ILE A 73 15.33 -2.01 -9.84
CA ILE A 73 14.91 -2.17 -8.46
C ILE A 73 13.39 -2.22 -8.45
N LEU A 74 12.87 -3.38 -8.07
CA LEU A 74 11.44 -3.67 -8.10
C LEU A 74 10.95 -4.02 -6.69
N TRP A 75 9.80 -3.49 -6.32
CA TRP A 75 9.12 -3.78 -5.08
C TRP A 75 7.75 -4.40 -5.38
N VAL A 76 7.36 -5.40 -4.61
CA VAL A 76 6.06 -6.06 -4.74
C VAL A 76 5.44 -6.22 -3.37
N GLY A 77 4.15 -5.93 -3.28
CA GLY A 77 3.30 -6.22 -2.13
C GLY A 77 2.16 -7.17 -2.51
N THR A 78 1.71 -7.98 -1.54
CA THR A 78 0.67 -8.99 -1.76
C THR A 78 -0.47 -8.85 -0.75
N ASP A 79 -1.61 -9.45 -1.05
CA ASP A 79 -2.77 -9.51 -0.16
C ASP A 79 -2.59 -10.45 1.05
N ASP A 80 -1.60 -11.33 1.00
CA ASP A 80 -1.20 -12.20 2.10
C ASP A 80 -0.04 -11.62 2.94
N GLY A 81 0.23 -10.32 2.78
CA GLY A 81 1.16 -9.56 3.61
C GLY A 81 2.62 -9.84 3.32
N ASN A 82 2.96 -10.21 2.10
CA ASN A 82 4.34 -10.36 1.68
C ASN A 82 4.83 -9.07 1.01
N ILE A 83 6.01 -8.58 1.41
CA ILE A 83 6.72 -7.50 0.74
C ILE A 83 8.05 -8.06 0.29
N GLN A 84 8.35 -7.90 -0.98
CA GLN A 84 9.59 -8.37 -1.55
C GLN A 84 10.26 -7.29 -2.40
N VAL A 85 11.59 -7.28 -2.40
CA VAL A 85 12.41 -6.40 -3.22
C VAL A 85 13.34 -7.22 -4.11
N SER A 86 13.44 -6.82 -5.37
CA SER A 86 14.47 -7.25 -6.30
C SER A 86 15.41 -6.08 -6.57
N GLN A 87 16.72 -6.31 -6.53
CA GLN A 87 17.73 -5.32 -6.86
C GLN A 87 18.48 -5.64 -8.17
N ASP A 88 18.01 -6.65 -8.89
CA ASP A 88 18.68 -7.23 -10.05
C ASP A 88 17.72 -7.54 -11.21
N ASP A 89 16.70 -6.69 -11.36
CA ASP A 89 15.77 -6.73 -12.49
C ASP A 89 14.99 -8.06 -12.57
N ASN A 90 14.34 -8.45 -11.44
CA ASN A 90 13.50 -9.64 -11.34
C ASN A 90 14.25 -10.99 -11.37
N ARG A 91 15.58 -11.01 -11.22
CA ARG A 91 16.37 -12.25 -11.21
C ARG A 91 16.32 -12.93 -9.84
N SER A 92 16.43 -12.14 -8.78
CA SER A 92 16.27 -12.61 -7.40
C SER A 92 15.39 -11.66 -6.59
N TRP A 93 14.80 -12.21 -5.51
CA TRP A 93 13.91 -11.49 -4.62
C TRP A 93 14.24 -11.76 -3.18
N THR A 94 14.20 -10.72 -2.36
CA THR A 94 14.38 -10.79 -0.92
C THR A 94 13.06 -10.44 -0.24
N GLU A 95 12.57 -11.33 0.62
CA GLU A 95 11.39 -11.09 1.45
C GLU A 95 11.79 -10.20 2.63
N VAL A 96 11.09 -9.08 2.80
CA VAL A 96 11.41 -8.02 3.76
C VAL A 96 10.25 -7.65 4.69
N SER A 97 9.06 -8.22 4.48
CA SER A 97 7.89 -7.93 5.32
C SER A 97 8.08 -8.31 6.78
N ARG A 98 8.84 -9.40 7.04
CA ARG A 98 9.15 -9.87 8.39
C ARG A 98 10.01 -8.90 9.21
N ASN A 99 10.63 -7.91 8.58
CA ASN A 99 11.43 -6.90 9.25
C ASN A 99 10.58 -5.75 9.80
N ILE A 100 9.32 -5.63 9.38
CA ILE A 100 8.37 -4.67 9.96
C ILE A 100 8.09 -5.04 11.41
N ARG A 101 8.12 -4.03 12.28
CA ARG A 101 7.80 -4.14 13.70
C ARG A 101 6.77 -3.09 14.07
N GLY A 102 5.93 -3.37 15.06
CA GLY A 102 4.96 -2.39 15.57
C GLY A 102 3.53 -2.55 15.07
N GLY A 103 3.25 -3.57 14.24
CA GLY A 103 1.89 -3.92 13.82
C GLY A 103 1.75 -4.11 12.31
N GLY A 104 0.56 -4.51 11.87
CA GLY A 104 0.26 -4.77 10.47
C GLY A 104 0.85 -6.06 9.92
N GLU A 105 1.38 -6.93 10.77
CA GLU A 105 2.03 -8.16 10.37
C GLU A 105 1.04 -9.11 9.67
N GLY A 106 1.37 -9.53 8.45
CA GLY A 106 0.51 -10.41 7.65
C GLY A 106 -0.72 -9.73 7.05
N CYS A 107 -0.86 -8.41 7.18
CA CYS A 107 -1.96 -7.66 6.58
C CYS A 107 -1.74 -7.42 5.09
N TRP A 108 -2.82 -7.16 4.38
CA TRP A 108 -2.78 -6.79 2.97
C TRP A 108 -1.86 -5.58 2.76
N VAL A 109 -0.89 -5.72 1.86
CA VAL A 109 -0.07 -4.60 1.41
C VAL A 109 -0.90 -3.79 0.42
N SER A 110 -1.48 -2.69 0.89
CA SER A 110 -2.36 -1.85 0.08
C SER A 110 -1.59 -1.05 -0.96
N ARG A 111 -0.38 -0.60 -0.62
CA ARG A 111 0.51 0.09 -1.57
C ARG A 111 1.98 -0.13 -1.21
N VAL A 112 2.80 -0.22 -2.25
CA VAL A 112 4.24 0.02 -2.20
C VAL A 112 4.56 1.18 -3.13
N GLU A 113 5.34 2.15 -2.65
CA GLU A 113 5.84 3.28 -3.41
C GLU A 113 7.35 3.33 -3.32
N ALA A 114 8.04 3.23 -4.45
CA ALA A 114 9.49 3.43 -4.51
C ALA A 114 9.80 4.92 -4.52
N SER A 115 10.80 5.35 -3.73
CA SER A 115 11.16 6.75 -3.63
C SER A 115 11.66 7.33 -4.95
N TYR A 116 11.29 8.59 -5.19
CA TYR A 116 11.78 9.37 -6.33
C TYR A 116 13.19 9.92 -6.11
N PHE A 117 13.74 9.85 -4.89
CA PHE A 117 14.99 10.52 -4.52
C PHE A 117 16.11 9.56 -4.14
N ASP A 118 15.77 8.36 -3.64
CA ASP A 118 16.74 7.36 -3.24
C ASP A 118 16.29 5.95 -3.61
N ALA A 119 17.18 5.21 -4.26
CA ALA A 119 16.89 3.88 -4.78
C ALA A 119 16.68 2.81 -3.70
N ALA A 120 17.22 3.01 -2.49
CA ALA A 120 17.08 2.09 -1.37
C ALA A 120 15.80 2.35 -0.54
N THR A 121 15.14 3.47 -0.81
CA THR A 121 13.98 3.94 -0.04
C THR A 121 12.67 3.50 -0.70
N ALA A 122 11.76 2.99 0.12
CA ALA A 122 10.38 2.69 -0.28
C ALA A 122 9.43 2.91 0.90
N TYR A 123 8.20 3.26 0.56
CA TYR A 123 7.09 3.44 1.49
C TYR A 123 6.07 2.33 1.29
N VAL A 124 5.44 1.89 2.37
CA VAL A 124 4.36 0.89 2.30
C VAL A 124 3.19 1.30 3.17
N SER A 125 2.00 1.03 2.71
CA SER A 125 0.79 1.06 3.53
C SER A 125 0.18 -0.33 3.64
N LEU A 126 -0.37 -0.64 4.83
CA LEU A 126 -0.96 -1.94 5.13
C LEU A 126 -2.41 -1.76 5.55
N ASP A 127 -3.25 -2.66 5.08
CA ASP A 127 -4.67 -2.71 5.41
C ASP A 127 -4.99 -4.01 6.17
N CYS A 128 -5.34 -3.85 7.44
CA CYS A 128 -5.63 -4.95 8.36
C CYS A 128 -7.13 -5.14 8.65
N HIS A 129 -8.03 -4.46 7.92
CA HIS A 129 -9.46 -4.49 8.22
C HIS A 129 -10.04 -5.91 8.25
N ARG A 130 -9.51 -6.83 7.45
CA ARG A 130 -9.91 -8.24 7.42
C ARG A 130 -9.62 -8.99 8.71
N SER A 131 -8.66 -8.49 9.48
CA SER A 131 -8.32 -9.01 10.81
C SER A 131 -8.98 -8.22 11.93
N ASN A 132 -9.96 -7.36 11.61
CA ASN A 132 -10.66 -6.47 12.53
C ASN A 132 -9.72 -5.46 13.22
N ASP A 133 -8.65 -5.11 12.55
CA ASP A 133 -7.72 -4.06 12.95
C ASP A 133 -7.82 -2.91 11.95
N LEU A 134 -8.41 -1.81 12.39
CA LEU A 134 -8.70 -0.63 11.56
C LEU A 134 -7.71 0.50 11.80
N ARG A 135 -6.59 0.23 12.47
CA ARG A 135 -5.54 1.22 12.68
C ARG A 135 -4.81 1.52 11.36
N PRO A 136 -4.34 2.75 11.18
CA PRO A 136 -3.48 3.09 10.05
C PRO A 136 -2.11 2.44 10.22
N TYR A 137 -1.52 2.03 9.11
CA TYR A 137 -0.17 1.50 9.06
C TYR A 137 0.55 2.04 7.84
N VAL A 138 1.57 2.86 8.08
CA VAL A 138 2.49 3.39 7.07
C VAL A 138 3.91 3.17 7.57
N TYR A 139 4.77 2.65 6.69
CA TYR A 139 6.17 2.41 7.01
C TYR A 139 7.08 2.91 5.89
N VAL A 140 8.29 3.27 6.26
CA VAL A 140 9.38 3.58 5.33
C VAL A 140 10.57 2.67 5.59
N THR A 141 11.23 2.27 4.53
CA THR A 141 12.58 1.72 4.57
C THR A 141 13.53 2.64 3.81
N ARG A 142 14.80 2.70 4.26
CA ARG A 142 15.87 3.43 3.58
C ARG A 142 17.08 2.53 3.27
N ASP A 143 16.89 1.21 3.36
CA ASP A 143 17.95 0.19 3.26
C ASP A 143 17.47 -1.09 2.55
N PHE A 144 16.65 -0.93 1.49
CA PHE A 144 16.06 -2.05 0.74
C PHE A 144 15.24 -3.02 1.60
N GLY A 145 14.59 -2.52 2.67
CA GLY A 145 13.74 -3.32 3.53
C GLY A 145 14.47 -4.09 4.63
N ALA A 146 15.77 -3.85 4.85
CA ALA A 146 16.49 -4.45 5.96
C ALA A 146 15.93 -3.96 7.31
N THR A 147 15.53 -2.68 7.38
CA THR A 147 14.80 -2.08 8.49
C THR A 147 13.61 -1.28 8.03
N TRP A 148 12.61 -1.15 8.91
CA TRP A 148 11.40 -0.36 8.66
C TRP A 148 11.12 0.56 9.84
N GLU A 149 10.76 1.80 9.53
CA GLU A 149 10.35 2.82 10.48
C GLU A 149 8.87 3.14 10.27
N SER A 150 8.12 3.30 11.36
CA SER A 150 6.70 3.67 11.28
C SER A 150 6.56 5.16 11.04
N LEU A 151 5.79 5.51 10.01
CA LEU A 151 5.33 6.88 9.72
C LEU A 151 3.87 7.10 10.08
N THR A 152 3.28 6.20 10.86
CA THR A 152 1.87 6.31 11.27
C THR A 152 1.60 7.56 12.11
N SER A 153 2.56 7.91 12.99
CA SER A 153 2.58 9.13 13.80
C SER A 153 1.20 9.54 14.34
N ASP A 154 0.72 10.72 13.99
CA ASP A 154 -0.53 11.33 14.41
C ASP A 154 -1.71 11.12 13.43
N LEU A 155 -1.60 10.19 12.49
CA LEU A 155 -2.76 9.73 11.73
C LEU A 155 -3.86 9.26 12.68
N PRO A 156 -5.15 9.49 12.35
CA PRO A 156 -6.25 9.05 13.20
C PRO A 156 -6.16 7.57 13.53
N SER A 157 -6.38 7.19 14.78
CA SER A 157 -6.28 5.80 15.27
C SER A 157 -7.30 4.84 14.65
N PHE A 158 -8.17 5.33 13.78
CA PHE A 158 -9.22 4.58 13.12
C PHE A 158 -9.33 4.97 11.65
N GLY A 159 -9.22 3.99 10.78
CA GLY A 159 -9.24 4.14 9.33
C GLY A 159 -7.91 3.70 8.71
N ASN A 160 -7.95 2.53 8.05
CA ASN A 160 -6.78 1.98 7.36
C ASN A 160 -6.29 2.94 6.26
N VAL A 161 -5.00 2.82 5.94
CA VAL A 161 -4.37 3.55 4.83
C VAL A 161 -4.43 2.68 3.58
N ASN A 162 -5.13 3.18 2.55
CA ASN A 162 -5.28 2.48 1.28
C ASN A 162 -4.11 2.75 0.34
N VAL A 163 -3.54 3.94 0.43
CA VAL A 163 -2.46 4.41 -0.46
C VAL A 163 -1.55 5.39 0.26
N VAL A 164 -0.25 5.26 0.03
CA VAL A 164 0.77 6.25 0.35
C VAL A 164 1.54 6.60 -0.92
N ARG A 165 1.85 7.89 -1.12
CA ARG A 165 2.63 8.38 -2.25
C ARG A 165 3.64 9.40 -1.79
N GLN A 166 4.82 9.40 -2.39
CA GLN A 166 5.80 10.47 -2.24
C GLN A 166 5.59 11.51 -3.34
N ASP A 167 5.77 12.78 -2.99
CA ASP A 167 5.80 13.83 -4.01
C ASP A 167 7.05 13.67 -4.89
N PRO A 168 6.92 13.78 -6.23
CA PRO A 168 8.05 13.59 -7.13
C PRO A 168 9.06 14.75 -7.14
N ARG A 169 8.74 15.90 -6.52
CA ARG A 169 9.57 17.12 -6.51
C ARG A 169 10.08 17.52 -5.14
N ASN A 170 9.40 17.06 -4.07
CA ASN A 170 9.81 17.35 -2.68
C ASN A 170 9.81 16.05 -1.85
N SER A 171 10.99 15.60 -1.41
CA SER A 171 11.15 14.36 -0.64
C SER A 171 10.44 14.38 0.70
N GLN A 172 10.23 15.54 1.28
CA GLN A 172 9.57 15.69 2.58
C GLN A 172 8.05 15.56 2.51
N VAL A 173 7.49 15.72 1.29
CA VAL A 173 6.03 15.69 1.11
C VAL A 173 5.58 14.27 0.78
N LEU A 174 4.69 13.76 1.63
CA LEU A 174 3.97 12.51 1.38
C LEU A 174 2.48 12.74 1.43
N TYR A 175 1.77 11.89 0.74
CA TYR A 175 0.31 11.88 0.65
C TYR A 175 -0.22 10.53 1.14
N ALA A 176 -1.28 10.54 1.95
CA ALA A 176 -1.94 9.33 2.42
C ALA A 176 -3.45 9.39 2.16
N GLY A 177 -3.95 8.39 1.45
CA GLY A 177 -5.37 8.15 1.28
C GLY A 177 -5.85 7.10 2.26
N THR A 178 -6.89 7.45 3.03
CA THR A 178 -7.45 6.58 4.07
C THR A 178 -8.91 6.26 3.79
N GLU A 179 -9.50 5.41 4.64
CA GLU A 179 -10.93 5.10 4.61
C GLU A 179 -11.81 6.35 4.76
N PHE A 180 -11.33 7.42 5.41
CA PHE A 180 -12.14 8.59 5.76
C PHE A 180 -11.60 9.91 5.24
N GLY A 181 -10.62 9.89 4.36
CA GLY A 181 -10.11 11.12 3.79
C GLY A 181 -8.67 11.08 3.31
N PHE A 182 -8.16 12.28 3.08
CA PHE A 182 -6.85 12.53 2.52
C PHE A 182 -5.99 13.30 3.51
N TYR A 183 -4.73 12.92 3.62
CA TYR A 183 -3.75 13.52 4.53
C TYR A 183 -2.46 13.85 3.78
N VAL A 184 -1.80 14.91 4.21
CA VAL A 184 -0.51 15.36 3.70
C VAL A 184 0.46 15.52 4.86
N THR A 185 1.69 15.12 4.66
CA THR A 185 2.81 15.47 5.52
C THR A 185 3.79 16.35 4.74
N LEU A 186 4.47 17.26 5.44
CA LEU A 186 5.50 18.14 4.89
C LEU A 186 6.87 17.90 5.56
N ASP A 187 6.96 16.88 6.39
CA ASP A 187 8.09 16.52 7.26
C ASP A 187 8.39 15.01 7.24
N GLU A 188 8.29 14.38 6.05
CA GLU A 188 8.54 12.95 5.82
C GLU A 188 7.71 12.00 6.71
N GLY A 189 6.54 12.45 7.20
CA GLY A 189 5.65 11.62 8.00
C GLY A 189 5.80 11.77 9.51
N GLU A 190 6.57 12.76 9.98
CA GLU A 190 6.63 13.09 11.41
C GLU A 190 5.29 13.60 11.91
N SER A 191 4.58 14.39 11.08
CA SER A 191 3.21 14.83 11.34
C SER A 191 2.34 14.83 10.10
N TRP A 192 1.05 14.50 10.27
CA TRP A 192 0.07 14.45 9.19
C TRP A 192 -1.00 15.52 9.36
N LYS A 193 -1.31 16.22 8.30
CA LYS A 193 -2.40 17.21 8.27
C LYS A 193 -3.54 16.69 7.43
N ARG A 194 -4.73 16.66 8.00
CA ARG A 194 -5.94 16.33 7.25
C ARG A 194 -6.20 17.44 6.23
N PHE A 195 -6.24 17.06 4.96
CA PHE A 195 -6.44 18.00 3.87
C PHE A 195 -7.78 17.71 3.18
N MET A 196 -8.84 18.37 3.67
CA MET A 196 -10.22 18.07 3.27
C MET A 196 -10.97 19.29 2.76
N THR A 197 -10.31 20.42 2.50
CA THR A 197 -10.96 21.61 1.93
C THR A 197 -11.56 21.26 0.57
N GLY A 198 -12.89 21.39 0.45
CA GLY A 198 -13.60 21.01 -0.76
C GLY A 198 -13.80 19.49 -0.97
N LEU A 199 -13.26 18.65 -0.08
CA LEU A 199 -13.41 17.22 -0.18
C LEU A 199 -14.48 16.72 0.82
N PRO A 200 -15.42 15.86 0.41
CA PRO A 200 -16.32 15.18 1.33
C PRO A 200 -15.54 14.12 2.14
N THR A 201 -16.10 13.67 3.25
CA THR A 201 -15.61 12.44 3.90
C THR A 201 -15.85 11.28 2.95
N VAL A 202 -14.76 10.72 2.43
CA VAL A 202 -14.78 9.68 1.42
C VAL A 202 -13.51 8.84 1.53
N ARG A 203 -13.62 7.56 1.21
CA ARG A 203 -12.49 6.68 1.07
C ARG A 203 -11.66 7.10 -0.17
N VAL A 204 -10.36 7.27 0.03
CA VAL A 204 -9.41 7.54 -1.04
C VAL A 204 -8.65 6.25 -1.33
N ASP A 205 -8.87 5.69 -2.52
CA ASP A 205 -8.31 4.41 -2.95
C ASP A 205 -6.97 4.55 -3.66
N ASP A 206 -6.79 5.63 -4.41
CA ASP A 206 -5.53 5.91 -5.11
C ASP A 206 -5.23 7.41 -5.20
N ILE A 207 -3.94 7.72 -5.33
CA ILE A 207 -3.41 9.07 -5.44
C ILE A 207 -2.40 9.07 -6.59
N VAL A 208 -2.48 10.06 -7.46
CA VAL A 208 -1.51 10.29 -8.52
C VAL A 208 -1.14 11.76 -8.56
N VAL A 209 0.16 12.05 -8.53
CA VAL A 209 0.69 13.37 -8.86
C VAL A 209 1.02 13.38 -10.34
N HIS A 210 0.38 14.26 -11.11
CA HIS A 210 0.67 14.38 -12.54
C HIS A 210 2.06 15.01 -12.75
N PRO A 211 3.02 14.30 -13.37
CA PRO A 211 4.43 14.68 -13.30
C PRO A 211 4.77 15.98 -14.04
N ARG A 212 3.96 16.34 -15.03
CA ARG A 212 4.18 17.54 -15.85
C ARG A 212 3.39 18.73 -15.33
N GLU A 213 2.09 18.57 -15.14
CA GLU A 213 1.20 19.67 -14.77
C GLU A 213 1.27 19.99 -13.26
N GLY A 214 1.64 19.01 -12.42
CA GLY A 214 1.67 19.19 -10.98
C GLY A 214 0.29 19.13 -10.35
N ASP A 215 -0.66 18.46 -11.02
CA ASP A 215 -1.98 18.23 -10.47
C ASP A 215 -1.99 17.00 -9.57
N LEU A 216 -2.76 17.06 -8.51
CA LEU A 216 -3.01 15.92 -7.63
C LEU A 216 -4.38 15.33 -7.94
N VAL A 217 -4.40 14.06 -8.30
CA VAL A 217 -5.61 13.32 -8.61
C VAL A 217 -5.88 12.29 -7.53
N LEU A 218 -7.07 12.36 -6.92
CA LEU A 218 -7.54 11.40 -5.92
C LEU A 218 -8.59 10.49 -6.55
N GLY A 219 -8.33 9.19 -6.57
CA GLY A 219 -9.32 8.16 -6.88
C GLY A 219 -10.12 7.82 -5.62
N THR A 220 -11.44 8.02 -5.65
CA THR A 220 -12.29 7.83 -4.47
C THR A 220 -13.32 6.73 -4.64
N HIS A 221 -13.70 6.10 -3.53
CA HIS A 221 -14.79 5.12 -3.56
C HIS A 221 -16.15 5.81 -3.64
N GLY A 222 -16.79 5.70 -4.79
CA GLY A 222 -18.17 6.18 -5.01
C GLY A 222 -18.34 7.69 -5.29
N ARG A 223 -17.24 8.48 -5.34
CA ARG A 223 -17.29 9.91 -5.68
C ARG A 223 -16.47 10.27 -6.93
N GLY A 224 -16.04 9.25 -7.67
CA GLY A 224 -15.22 9.45 -8.87
C GLY A 224 -13.80 9.91 -8.55
N ALA A 225 -13.20 10.63 -9.50
CA ALA A 225 -11.89 11.25 -9.35
C ALA A 225 -12.05 12.73 -8.96
N LEU A 226 -11.24 13.18 -8.02
CA LEU A 226 -11.15 14.57 -7.61
C LEU A 226 -9.78 15.09 -8.01
N VAL A 227 -9.71 16.28 -8.56
CA VAL A 227 -8.48 16.89 -9.04
C VAL A 227 -8.24 18.18 -8.27
N MET A 228 -7.03 18.33 -7.78
CA MET A 228 -6.50 19.60 -7.27
C MET A 228 -5.47 20.09 -8.29
N ASP A 229 -5.80 21.17 -8.96
CA ASP A 229 -4.89 21.80 -9.91
C ASP A 229 -3.74 22.46 -9.15
N ASP A 230 -2.53 22.28 -9.66
CA ASP A 230 -1.31 22.93 -9.20
C ASP A 230 -1.01 22.79 -7.69
N ILE A 231 -0.35 21.70 -7.32
CA ILE A 231 0.13 21.46 -5.95
C ILE A 231 1.49 22.11 -5.66
N THR A 232 2.00 22.96 -6.55
CA THR A 232 3.26 23.72 -6.33
C THR A 232 3.32 24.40 -4.96
N PRO A 233 2.23 24.99 -4.44
CA PRO A 233 2.27 25.55 -3.08
C PRO A 233 2.62 24.53 -2.00
N LEU A 234 2.11 23.29 -2.07
CA LEU A 234 2.44 22.21 -1.12
C LEU A 234 3.91 21.79 -1.26
N GLN A 235 4.41 21.73 -2.50
CA GLN A 235 5.78 21.34 -2.80
C GLN A 235 6.82 22.38 -2.34
N GLN A 236 6.41 23.64 -2.19
CA GLN A 236 7.26 24.77 -1.76
C GLN A 236 7.17 25.09 -0.28
N LEU A 237 6.22 24.48 0.45
CA LEU A 237 6.12 24.66 1.89
C LEU A 237 7.31 23.98 2.55
N THR A 238 8.22 24.79 3.07
CA THR A 238 9.36 24.39 3.88
C THR A 238 9.25 25.08 5.24
N ASP A 239 10.01 24.62 6.22
CA ASP A 239 10.03 25.24 7.55
C ASP A 239 10.36 26.74 7.47
N GLU A 240 11.18 27.16 6.49
CA GLU A 240 11.49 28.58 6.26
C GLU A 240 10.28 29.39 5.78
N VAL A 241 9.37 28.77 5.03
CA VAL A 241 8.15 29.43 4.52
C VAL A 241 7.07 29.46 5.60
N LEU A 242 7.08 28.49 6.52
CA LEU A 242 6.10 28.37 7.61
C LEU A 242 6.48 29.17 8.87
N ALA A 243 7.73 29.64 8.97
CA ALA A 243 8.25 30.45 10.07
C ALA A 243 7.93 31.93 9.89
#